data_7d75b0ce372a442991f15f3b78fb9c4f
#
_entry.id   7d75b0ce372a442991f15f3b78fb9c4f
#
_cell.length_a   1.000
_cell.length_b   1.000
_cell.length_c   1.000
_cell.angle_alpha   90.00
_cell.angle_beta   90.00
_cell.angle_gamma   90.00
#
_symmetry.space_group_name_H-M   'P 1'
#
loop_
_entity.id
_entity.type
_entity.pdbx_description
1 polymer ?
#
loop_
_entity_poly.entity_id
_entity_poly.type
_entity_poly.pdbx_seq_one_letter_code
_entity_poly.pdbx_strand_id
1 'polypeptide(L)'
;MTMFYRGLVCGTLLLGLAACSGPEAPATETPRAVKLERFGNGSDNPLQVPALVRQEQRAELGFEGAGRLSAVLVDVGDRVTRGQLLARLDDEPLRLREQQADANVRAALAQSGERQLQLRQQQALFDDGASSSATLTAARAAADAAAAQLQVARADLAMARRGTRLGELRAPFDGSVVARLQQPQADVAAGQAVLQVEGQGHVQLVATLPATAGAGLVPGQTVHARVVDAGDAPIELRLRSLSSRLDNATTVQALLEPLAAAPSLRSGDSVMLTLPPAAASSPSVPLSAVLPRLNRQQASVFVYQPATRAVIERAVDLGTIVGERVQILRGLRTGEQVVSAGVGFLVNGQPVTPLQAQTQLSGGRTP
;
A
#
# COMPACT_ATOMS: atom_id res chain seq x y z
N MET A 1 -5.57 -76.32 -65.50
CA MET A 1 -5.98 -77.63 -65.00
C MET A 1 -7.15 -77.37 -64.08
N THR A 2 -8.29 -77.72 -64.68
CA THR A 2 -9.49 -78.34 -64.20
C THR A 2 -10.32 -77.47 -63.30
N MET A 3 -11.41 -76.99 -63.78
CA MET A 3 -12.71 -77.62 -64.10
C MET A 3 -13.67 -77.54 -62.94
N PHE A 4 -14.79 -76.82 -63.19
CA PHE A 4 -16.18 -77.34 -63.23
C PHE A 4 -16.78 -77.64 -61.86
N TYR A 5 -17.94 -77.18 -61.44
CA TYR A 5 -19.32 -77.42 -61.94
C TYR A 5 -20.29 -76.59 -61.05
N ARG A 6 -21.22 -75.76 -61.60
CA ARG A 6 -22.65 -76.08 -61.75
C ARG A 6 -23.36 -76.37 -60.40
N GLY A 7 -24.45 -75.73 -60.10
CA GLY A 7 -25.78 -75.61 -60.56
C GLY A 7 -26.63 -74.82 -59.52
N LEU A 8 -27.38 -73.90 -59.93
CA LEU A 8 -28.81 -73.95 -60.23
C LEU A 8 -29.70 -74.49 -59.08
N VAL A 9 -30.51 -73.60 -58.52
CA VAL A 9 -31.94 -73.73 -58.15
C VAL A 9 -32.31 -72.49 -57.39
N CYS A 10 -32.95 -71.47 -57.98
CA CYS A 10 -34.32 -71.19 -58.23
C CYS A 10 -35.21 -71.34 -56.97
N GLY A 11 -35.83 -70.27 -56.57
CA GLY A 11 -36.93 -70.38 -55.66
C GLY A 11 -37.20 -69.14 -54.84
N THR A 12 -37.82 -68.13 -55.44
CA THR A 12 -38.93 -67.33 -54.90
C THR A 12 -39.10 -67.34 -53.40
N LEU A 13 -38.86 -66.17 -52.78
CA LEU A 13 -39.75 -65.58 -51.76
C LEU A 13 -39.58 -64.06 -51.69
N LEU A 14 -40.25 -63.38 -52.60
CA LEU A 14 -40.64 -62.00 -52.43
C LEU A 14 -41.84 -62.04 -51.50
N LEU A 15 -41.76 -61.50 -50.27
CA LEU A 15 -42.88 -60.87 -49.54
C LEU A 15 -42.38 -60.25 -48.25
N GLY A 16 -42.57 -58.95 -48.13
CA GLY A 16 -42.89 -58.34 -46.83
C GLY A 16 -41.81 -57.66 -46.02
N LEU A 17 -41.28 -56.53 -46.46
CA LEU A 17 -40.82 -55.48 -45.52
C LEU A 17 -41.61 -54.21 -45.86
N ALA A 18 -42.86 -54.16 -45.44
CA ALA A 18 -43.53 -52.88 -45.17
C ALA A 18 -42.94 -52.35 -43.88
N ALA A 19 -41.88 -51.49 -43.97
CA ALA A 19 -41.37 -50.71 -42.86
C ALA A 19 -42.43 -49.72 -42.43
N CYS A 20 -42.96 -49.89 -41.25
CA CYS A 20 -43.73 -48.89 -40.52
C CYS A 20 -42.83 -47.71 -40.27
N SER A 21 -42.87 -46.65 -41.10
CA SER A 21 -42.50 -45.32 -40.71
C SER A 21 -43.61 -44.79 -39.78
N GLY A 22 -43.49 -45.08 -38.49
CA GLY A 22 -44.24 -44.37 -37.45
C GLY A 22 -43.83 -42.90 -37.48
N PRO A 23 -44.77 -41.97 -37.26
CA PRO A 23 -44.43 -40.55 -37.12
C PRO A 23 -43.43 -40.43 -35.97
N GLU A 24 -42.23 -39.93 -36.33
CA GLU A 24 -41.20 -39.54 -35.36
C GLU A 24 -41.82 -38.52 -34.40
N ALA A 25 -42.07 -38.96 -33.16
CA ALA A 25 -42.56 -38.08 -32.12
C ALA A 25 -41.58 -36.91 -32.04
N PRO A 26 -42.06 -35.64 -31.98
CA PRO A 26 -41.18 -34.50 -31.84
C PRO A 26 -40.29 -34.76 -30.63
N ALA A 27 -38.97 -34.78 -30.88
CA ALA A 27 -37.97 -34.93 -29.83
C ALA A 27 -38.26 -33.86 -28.79
N THR A 28 -38.67 -34.25 -27.59
CA THR A 28 -38.85 -33.34 -26.46
C THR A 28 -37.48 -32.80 -26.17
N GLU A 29 -37.15 -31.62 -26.73
CA GLU A 29 -35.90 -30.96 -26.46
C GLU A 29 -35.79 -30.73 -24.96
N THR A 30 -34.88 -31.44 -24.32
CA THR A 30 -34.59 -31.24 -22.91
C THR A 30 -34.15 -29.79 -22.71
N PRO A 31 -34.84 -29.03 -21.84
CA PRO A 31 -34.49 -27.60 -21.65
C PRO A 31 -33.01 -27.43 -21.30
N ARG A 32 -32.30 -26.64 -22.06
CA ARG A 32 -30.88 -26.41 -21.80
C ARG A 32 -30.67 -25.66 -20.50
N ALA A 33 -29.70 -26.12 -19.70
CA ALA A 33 -29.29 -25.44 -18.50
C ALA A 33 -28.45 -24.16 -18.85
N VAL A 34 -28.87 -23.01 -18.34
CA VAL A 34 -28.22 -21.72 -18.58
C VAL A 34 -27.89 -21.02 -17.27
N LYS A 35 -26.74 -20.32 -17.24
CA LYS A 35 -26.41 -19.45 -16.13
C LYS A 35 -27.06 -18.09 -16.37
N LEU A 36 -27.85 -17.64 -15.41
CA LEU A 36 -28.50 -16.34 -15.43
C LEU A 36 -27.74 -15.35 -14.56
N GLU A 37 -27.64 -14.12 -15.03
CA GLU A 37 -27.13 -12.98 -14.28
C GLU A 37 -28.14 -11.83 -14.36
N ARG A 38 -28.35 -11.14 -13.24
CA ARG A 38 -29.26 -10.01 -13.19
C ARG A 38 -28.56 -8.78 -13.77
N PHE A 39 -29.18 -8.16 -14.76
CA PHE A 39 -28.70 -6.90 -15.33
C PHE A 39 -28.91 -5.76 -14.32
N GLY A 40 -27.84 -5.06 -13.98
CA GLY A 40 -27.84 -3.98 -12.98
C GLY A 40 -26.52 -3.26 -12.96
N ASN A 41 -26.38 -2.35 -12.02
CA ASN A 41 -25.09 -1.69 -11.74
C ASN A 41 -24.10 -2.79 -11.39
N GLY A 42 -23.02 -2.88 -12.14
CA GLY A 42 -21.96 -3.92 -12.17
C GLY A 42 -21.78 -4.74 -10.90
N SER A 43 -21.10 -5.85 -10.99
CA SER A 43 -21.02 -6.84 -9.91
C SER A 43 -21.07 -6.23 -8.51
N ASP A 44 -22.12 -6.58 -7.72
CA ASP A 44 -22.24 -6.22 -6.28
C ASP A 44 -21.10 -6.80 -5.42
N ASN A 45 -20.03 -7.29 -6.08
CA ASN A 45 -18.91 -7.86 -5.37
C ASN A 45 -18.01 -6.73 -4.88
N PRO A 46 -17.98 -6.48 -3.56
CA PRO A 46 -17.15 -5.42 -3.01
C PRO A 46 -15.68 -5.69 -3.34
N LEU A 47 -14.96 -4.66 -3.71
CA LEU A 47 -13.53 -4.76 -3.97
C LEU A 47 -12.80 -5.01 -2.65
N GLN A 48 -12.08 -6.12 -2.58
CA GLN A 48 -11.23 -6.44 -1.43
C GLN A 48 -9.80 -6.04 -1.73
N VAL A 49 -9.21 -5.26 -0.84
CA VAL A 49 -7.84 -4.75 -0.97
C VAL A 49 -7.08 -4.94 0.33
N PRO A 50 -5.87 -5.48 0.31
CA PRO A 50 -5.05 -5.59 1.51
C PRO A 50 -4.56 -4.21 1.98
N ALA A 51 -4.56 -4.02 3.29
CA ALA A 51 -3.96 -2.88 3.97
C ALA A 51 -3.01 -3.37 5.06
N LEU A 52 -1.94 -2.63 5.26
CA LEU A 52 -0.95 -2.91 6.29
C LEU A 52 -1.16 -2.00 7.48
N VAL A 53 -1.25 -2.58 8.67
CA VAL A 53 -1.30 -1.84 9.94
C VAL A 53 0.09 -1.31 10.27
N ARG A 54 0.19 -0.03 10.60
CA ARG A 54 1.42 0.63 11.03
C ARG A 54 1.15 1.53 12.23
N GLN A 55 2.16 1.70 13.08
CA GLN A 55 2.12 2.76 14.08
C GLN A 55 2.23 4.14 13.39
N GLU A 56 1.47 5.12 13.87
CA GLU A 56 1.54 6.50 13.37
C GLU A 56 2.93 7.10 13.63
N GLN A 57 3.49 6.83 14.82
CA GLN A 57 4.84 7.24 15.18
C GLN A 57 5.81 6.08 14.94
N ARG A 58 6.67 6.24 13.95
CA ARG A 58 7.75 5.30 13.63
C ARG A 58 8.99 6.07 13.24
N ALA A 59 10.12 5.71 13.81
CA ALA A 59 11.39 6.32 13.50
C ALA A 59 12.49 5.28 13.32
N GLU A 60 13.27 5.44 12.28
CA GLU A 60 14.56 4.80 12.10
C GLU A 60 15.62 5.72 12.68
N LEU A 61 16.25 5.29 13.75
CA LEU A 61 17.19 6.09 14.53
C LEU A 61 18.61 5.78 14.13
N GLY A 62 19.35 6.80 13.76
CA GLY A 62 20.77 6.76 13.43
C GLY A 62 21.50 7.97 14.01
N PHE A 63 22.83 7.88 14.10
CA PHE A 63 23.65 8.98 14.55
C PHE A 63 23.83 10.03 13.44
N GLU A 64 23.87 11.32 13.82
CA GLU A 64 24.16 12.39 12.86
C GLU A 64 25.63 12.38 12.40
N GLY A 65 26.52 11.78 13.20
CA GLY A 65 27.94 11.63 12.91
C GLY A 65 28.33 10.18 12.64
N ALA A 66 29.38 9.95 11.88
CA ALA A 66 29.98 8.64 11.70
C ALA A 66 30.86 8.28 12.91
N GLY A 67 30.93 7.00 13.23
CA GLY A 67 31.79 6.49 14.30
C GLY A 67 31.59 5.01 14.58
N ARG A 68 32.35 4.49 15.54
CA ARG A 68 32.19 3.11 15.99
C ARG A 68 31.13 3.01 17.08
N LEU A 69 30.20 2.08 16.94
CA LEU A 69 29.14 1.83 17.91
C LEU A 69 29.73 1.17 19.19
N SER A 70 29.83 1.95 20.28
CA SER A 70 30.40 1.44 21.55
C SER A 70 29.43 0.50 22.27
N ALA A 71 28.16 0.91 22.37
CA ALA A 71 27.15 0.13 23.08
C ALA A 71 25.75 0.40 22.51
N VAL A 72 24.92 -0.64 22.53
CA VAL A 72 23.45 -0.56 22.38
C VAL A 72 22.87 -1.01 23.72
N LEU A 73 22.08 -0.14 24.36
CA LEU A 73 21.60 -0.29 25.73
C LEU A 73 20.18 -0.88 25.81
N VAL A 74 19.57 -1.14 24.67
CA VAL A 74 18.21 -1.67 24.54
C VAL A 74 18.17 -2.82 23.54
N ASP A 75 17.21 -3.72 23.72
CA ASP A 75 16.98 -4.82 22.80
C ASP A 75 15.60 -4.76 22.14
N VAL A 76 15.38 -5.61 21.13
CA VAL A 76 14.09 -5.71 20.44
C VAL A 76 13.01 -6.15 21.44
N GLY A 77 11.91 -5.41 21.48
CA GLY A 77 10.81 -5.60 22.43
C GLY A 77 10.87 -4.70 23.67
N ASP A 78 12.00 -4.04 23.95
CA ASP A 78 12.12 -3.14 25.09
C ASP A 78 11.24 -1.89 24.92
N ARG A 79 10.63 -1.47 26.02
CA ARG A 79 9.94 -0.20 26.12
C ARG A 79 10.92 0.92 26.38
N VAL A 80 10.76 2.02 25.66
CA VAL A 80 11.62 3.20 25.78
C VAL A 80 10.78 4.44 26.05
N THR A 81 11.34 5.38 26.81
CA THR A 81 10.72 6.68 27.07
C THR A 81 11.44 7.78 26.30
N ARG A 82 10.72 8.83 25.96
CA ARG A 82 11.28 9.99 25.28
C ARG A 82 12.53 10.54 25.99
N GLY A 83 13.61 10.73 25.24
CA GLY A 83 14.91 11.18 25.77
C GLY A 83 15.78 10.09 26.35
N GLN A 84 15.29 8.85 26.52
CA GLN A 84 16.09 7.73 27.00
C GLN A 84 17.24 7.44 26.06
N LEU A 85 18.44 7.19 26.63
CA LEU A 85 19.63 6.80 25.88
C LEU A 85 19.48 5.36 25.41
N LEU A 86 19.59 5.16 24.09
CA LEU A 86 19.41 3.88 23.42
C LEU A 86 20.73 3.26 22.96
N ALA A 87 21.64 4.09 22.45
CA ALA A 87 22.94 3.66 21.97
C ALA A 87 23.95 4.81 22.06
N ARG A 88 25.24 4.46 22.02
CA ARG A 88 26.31 5.46 21.98
C ARG A 88 27.44 5.03 21.05
N LEU A 89 28.05 6.02 20.43
CA LEU A 89 29.33 5.84 19.73
C LEU A 89 30.49 5.78 20.73
N ASP A 90 31.63 5.35 20.25
CA ASP A 90 32.90 5.54 20.98
C ASP A 90 33.14 7.04 21.14
N ASP A 91 33.13 7.49 22.38
CA ASP A 91 33.21 8.91 22.74
C ASP A 91 34.66 9.36 23.01
N GLU A 92 35.63 8.45 23.05
CA GLU A 92 37.03 8.79 23.37
C GLU A 92 37.61 9.83 22.37
N PRO A 93 37.52 9.61 21.05
CA PRO A 93 38.01 10.62 20.09
C PRO A 93 37.29 11.96 20.19
N LEU A 94 36.00 11.93 20.51
CA LEU A 94 35.18 13.14 20.65
C LEU A 94 35.55 13.93 21.90
N ARG A 95 35.76 13.26 23.02
CA ARG A 95 36.19 13.86 24.29
C ARG A 95 37.59 14.45 24.18
N LEU A 96 38.52 13.76 23.52
CA LEU A 96 39.87 14.29 23.28
C LEU A 96 39.83 15.57 22.47
N ARG A 97 39.00 15.63 21.42
CA ARG A 97 38.79 16.84 20.62
C ARG A 97 38.19 17.98 21.44
N GLU A 98 37.23 17.69 22.32
CA GLU A 98 36.65 18.69 23.23
C GLU A 98 37.69 19.22 24.20
N GLN A 99 38.50 18.35 24.79
CA GLN A 99 39.60 18.77 25.71
C GLN A 99 40.62 19.63 25.01
N GLN A 100 40.99 19.33 23.76
CA GLN A 100 41.90 20.14 22.97
C GLN A 100 41.29 21.54 22.66
N ALA A 101 40.03 21.59 22.25
CA ALA A 101 39.34 22.84 21.98
C ALA A 101 39.21 23.70 23.26
N ASP A 102 38.92 23.06 24.40
CA ASP A 102 38.89 23.77 25.70
C ASP A 102 40.25 24.34 26.09
N ALA A 103 41.34 23.61 25.85
CA ALA A 103 42.70 24.09 26.07
C ALA A 103 43.03 25.31 25.16
N ASN A 104 42.56 25.26 23.88
CA ASN A 104 42.73 26.40 22.95
C ASN A 104 41.94 27.63 23.41
N VAL A 105 40.76 27.46 23.98
CA VAL A 105 40.00 28.58 24.57
C VAL A 105 40.77 29.22 25.74
N ARG A 106 41.33 28.40 26.63
CA ARG A 106 42.13 28.91 27.76
C ARG A 106 43.34 29.68 27.28
N ALA A 107 44.05 29.20 26.26
CA ALA A 107 45.22 29.90 25.69
C ALA A 107 44.80 31.22 25.02
N ALA A 108 43.75 31.23 24.21
CA ALA A 108 43.23 32.42 23.57
C ALA A 108 42.70 33.46 24.57
N LEU A 109 42.08 33.00 25.68
CA LEU A 109 41.64 33.87 26.77
C LEU A 109 42.81 34.57 27.47
N ALA A 110 43.88 33.83 27.78
CA ALA A 110 45.12 34.42 28.37
C ALA A 110 45.73 35.45 27.43
N GLN A 111 45.85 35.12 26.14
CA GLN A 111 46.39 36.07 25.12
C GLN A 111 45.52 37.33 24.98
N SER A 112 44.19 37.17 24.95
CA SER A 112 43.27 38.31 24.89
C SER A 112 43.40 39.20 26.14
N GLY A 113 43.50 38.58 27.33
CA GLY A 113 43.71 39.30 28.57
C GLY A 113 45.02 40.10 28.61
N GLU A 114 46.13 39.50 28.13
CA GLU A 114 47.42 40.18 28.00
C GLU A 114 47.33 41.41 27.06
N ARG A 115 46.76 41.23 25.86
CA ARG A 115 46.62 42.33 24.89
C ARG A 115 45.71 43.46 25.40
N GLN A 116 44.66 43.08 26.13
CA GLN A 116 43.77 44.06 26.76
C GLN A 116 44.51 44.86 27.86
N LEU A 117 45.37 44.21 28.64
CA LEU A 117 46.20 44.92 29.61
C LEU A 117 47.20 45.86 28.94
N GLN A 118 47.90 45.42 27.89
CA GLN A 118 48.80 46.23 27.08
C GLN A 118 48.10 47.46 26.46
N LEU A 119 46.85 47.27 25.96
CA LEU A 119 46.06 48.38 25.45
C LEU A 119 45.79 49.44 26.55
N ARG A 120 45.34 48.97 27.74
CA ARG A 120 45.10 49.92 28.87
C ARG A 120 46.32 50.67 29.31
N GLN A 121 47.46 49.96 29.36
CA GLN A 121 48.78 50.66 29.65
C GLN A 121 49.13 51.67 28.59
N GLN A 122 48.97 51.35 27.32
CA GLN A 122 49.29 52.24 26.22
C GLN A 122 48.33 53.45 26.12
N GLN A 123 47.04 53.22 26.50
CA GLN A 123 46.05 54.28 26.60
C GLN A 123 46.46 55.30 27.70
N ALA A 124 46.88 54.86 28.88
CA ALA A 124 47.32 55.70 29.97
C ALA A 124 48.54 56.52 29.57
N LEU A 125 49.56 55.88 28.93
CA LEU A 125 50.74 56.61 28.42
C LEU A 125 50.43 57.65 27.35
N PHE A 126 49.42 57.39 26.52
CA PHE A 126 48.99 58.37 25.51
C PHE A 126 48.26 59.57 26.15
N ASP A 127 47.42 59.34 27.16
CA ASP A 127 46.67 60.31 27.91
C ASP A 127 47.69 61.28 28.68
N ASP A 128 48.80 60.70 29.16
CA ASP A 128 49.88 61.40 29.81
C ASP A 128 50.84 62.09 28.81
N GLY A 129 50.59 62.01 27.49
CA GLY A 129 51.43 62.58 26.43
C GLY A 129 52.73 61.83 26.18
N ALA A 130 52.95 60.66 26.77
CA ALA A 130 54.16 59.83 26.69
C ALA A 130 54.18 58.81 25.57
N SER A 131 53.09 58.70 24.75
CA SER A 131 52.97 57.78 23.65
C SER A 131 52.37 58.44 22.40
N SER A 132 52.64 57.86 21.20
CA SER A 132 52.08 58.33 19.93
C SER A 132 50.68 57.68 19.65
N SER A 133 49.85 58.39 18.86
CA SER A 133 48.58 57.90 18.39
C SER A 133 48.73 56.61 17.55
N ALA A 134 49.82 56.47 16.80
CA ALA A 134 50.13 55.28 16.02
C ALA A 134 50.37 54.06 16.92
N THR A 135 51.08 54.21 18.04
CA THR A 135 51.33 53.14 19.01
C THR A 135 50.05 52.72 19.71
N LEU A 136 49.19 53.65 20.09
CA LEU A 136 47.87 53.35 20.66
C LEU A 136 46.99 52.61 19.67
N THR A 137 46.95 53.07 18.40
CA THR A 137 46.18 52.42 17.34
C THR A 137 46.66 50.96 17.11
N ALA A 138 47.99 50.74 17.12
CA ALA A 138 48.55 49.38 17.00
C ALA A 138 48.15 48.46 18.19
N ALA A 139 48.21 49.02 19.44
CA ALA A 139 47.82 48.27 20.63
C ALA A 139 46.31 47.93 20.60
N ARG A 140 45.42 48.81 20.10
CA ARG A 140 44.00 48.56 19.94
C ARG A 140 43.75 47.44 18.90
N ALA A 141 44.37 47.54 17.72
CA ALA A 141 44.26 46.52 16.69
C ALA A 141 44.76 45.16 17.19
N ALA A 142 45.84 45.12 18.00
CA ALA A 142 46.31 43.85 18.58
C ALA A 142 45.32 43.25 19.61
N ALA A 143 44.67 44.11 20.43
CA ALA A 143 43.65 43.66 21.38
C ALA A 143 42.39 43.14 20.65
N ASP A 144 41.95 43.85 19.61
CA ASP A 144 40.81 43.45 18.79
C ASP A 144 41.07 42.10 18.07
N ALA A 145 42.29 41.93 17.52
CA ALA A 145 42.70 40.68 16.89
C ALA A 145 42.70 39.50 17.89
N ALA A 146 43.22 39.70 19.11
CA ALA A 146 43.24 38.68 20.16
C ALA A 146 41.81 38.35 20.65
N ALA A 147 40.92 39.34 20.74
CA ALA A 147 39.53 39.14 21.07
C ALA A 147 38.80 38.34 19.98
N ALA A 148 39.06 38.61 18.70
CA ALA A 148 38.51 37.83 17.58
C ALA A 148 39.02 36.38 17.62
N GLN A 149 40.30 36.12 17.91
CA GLN A 149 40.86 34.77 18.05
C GLN A 149 40.22 34.02 19.20
N LEU A 150 39.88 34.65 20.33
CA LEU A 150 39.13 34.06 21.42
C LEU A 150 37.73 33.63 20.99
N GLN A 151 37.04 34.43 20.16
CA GLN A 151 35.73 34.05 19.65
C GLN A 151 35.80 32.82 18.73
N VAL A 152 36.80 32.73 17.86
CA VAL A 152 37.03 31.53 17.03
C VAL A 152 37.23 30.30 17.92
N ALA A 153 38.13 30.36 18.91
CA ALA A 153 38.39 29.24 19.83
C ALA A 153 37.13 28.80 20.60
N ARG A 154 36.27 29.77 21.01
CA ARG A 154 34.97 29.44 21.66
C ARG A 154 34.00 28.77 20.70
N ALA A 155 33.95 29.16 19.43
CA ALA A 155 33.14 28.53 18.43
C ALA A 155 33.59 27.07 18.18
N ASP A 156 34.92 26.85 18.10
CA ASP A 156 35.48 25.49 17.93
C ASP A 156 35.13 24.59 19.12
N LEU A 157 35.20 25.09 20.36
CA LEU A 157 34.78 24.36 21.56
C LEU A 157 33.27 24.02 21.51
N ALA A 158 32.45 24.96 21.07
CA ALA A 158 31.00 24.73 20.93
C ALA A 158 30.69 23.61 19.90
N MET A 159 31.43 23.58 18.77
CA MET A 159 31.33 22.52 17.78
C MET A 159 31.81 21.15 18.35
N ALA A 160 32.94 21.14 19.06
CA ALA A 160 33.45 19.91 19.69
C ALA A 160 32.43 19.33 20.71
N ARG A 161 31.84 20.17 21.56
CA ARG A 161 30.78 19.80 22.51
C ARG A 161 29.51 19.29 21.82
N ARG A 162 29.16 19.91 20.69
CA ARG A 162 28.05 19.36 19.87
C ARG A 162 28.39 17.96 19.38
N GLY A 163 29.59 17.72 18.87
CA GLY A 163 30.03 16.41 18.41
C GLY A 163 29.90 15.34 19.50
N THR A 164 30.29 15.64 20.73
CA THR A 164 30.15 14.70 21.86
C THR A 164 28.67 14.34 22.13
N ARG A 165 27.77 15.35 22.10
CA ARG A 165 26.34 15.09 22.29
C ARG A 165 25.71 14.27 21.17
N LEU A 166 26.18 14.44 19.92
CA LEU A 166 25.70 13.69 18.75
C LEU A 166 26.19 12.23 18.75
N GLY A 167 27.12 11.87 19.61
CA GLY A 167 27.53 10.49 19.88
C GLY A 167 26.53 9.70 20.73
N GLU A 168 25.43 10.32 21.18
CA GLU A 168 24.36 9.67 21.93
C GLU A 168 23.10 9.57 21.09
N LEU A 169 22.54 8.36 20.95
CA LEU A 169 21.29 8.11 20.28
C LEU A 169 20.16 8.01 21.31
N ARG A 170 19.20 8.90 21.24
CA ARG A 170 18.09 9.00 22.19
C ARG A 170 16.73 8.79 21.52
N ALA A 171 15.76 8.24 22.28
CA ALA A 171 14.40 8.05 21.82
C ALA A 171 13.69 9.39 21.60
N PRO A 172 13.07 9.64 20.43
CA PRO A 172 12.34 10.87 20.15
C PRO A 172 10.95 10.93 20.79
N PHE A 173 10.37 9.78 21.14
CA PHE A 173 9.04 9.60 21.73
C PHE A 173 8.99 8.34 22.59
N ASP A 174 7.91 8.17 23.35
CA ASP A 174 7.63 6.95 24.12
C ASP A 174 7.19 5.83 23.20
N GLY A 175 7.78 4.64 23.34
CA GLY A 175 7.49 3.55 22.41
C GLY A 175 8.16 2.23 22.77
N SER A 176 8.39 1.42 21.75
CA SER A 176 9.13 0.16 21.85
C SER A 176 10.12 0.01 20.69
N VAL A 177 11.22 -0.69 20.95
CA VAL A 177 12.21 -1.06 19.94
C VAL A 177 11.66 -2.22 19.13
N VAL A 178 11.51 -2.02 17.80
CA VAL A 178 10.98 -3.06 16.90
C VAL A 178 12.05 -3.74 16.09
N ALA A 179 13.21 -3.10 15.90
CA ALA A 179 14.34 -3.71 15.22
C ALA A 179 15.67 -3.11 15.68
N ARG A 180 16.70 -3.97 15.76
CA ARG A 180 18.09 -3.59 15.89
C ARG A 180 18.81 -3.88 14.57
N LEU A 181 19.22 -2.82 13.87
CA LEU A 181 19.80 -2.92 12.53
C LEU A 181 21.32 -3.02 12.54
N GLN A 182 21.97 -2.59 13.65
CA GLN A 182 23.41 -2.64 13.81
C GLN A 182 23.80 -3.30 15.12
N GLN A 183 24.94 -3.99 15.14
CA GLN A 183 25.48 -4.64 16.31
C GLN A 183 26.50 -3.73 17.02
N PRO A 184 26.69 -3.90 18.35
CA PRO A 184 27.82 -3.27 19.06
C PRO A 184 29.15 -3.56 18.35
N GLN A 185 30.08 -2.62 18.39
CA GLN A 185 31.39 -2.63 17.73
C GLN A 185 31.36 -2.45 16.20
N ALA A 186 30.19 -2.31 15.56
CA ALA A 186 30.12 -1.96 14.14
C ALA A 186 30.49 -0.50 13.89
N ASP A 187 31.11 -0.21 12.75
CA ASP A 187 31.29 1.14 12.25
C ASP A 187 30.02 1.61 11.55
N VAL A 188 29.52 2.76 11.92
CA VAL A 188 28.29 3.33 11.37
C VAL A 188 28.58 4.65 10.67
N ALA A 189 27.97 4.84 9.50
CA ALA A 189 28.01 6.10 8.77
C ALA A 189 27.01 7.11 9.35
N ALA A 190 27.22 8.39 9.05
CA ALA A 190 26.26 9.45 9.40
C ALA A 190 24.90 9.17 8.74
N GLY A 191 23.82 9.19 9.52
CA GLY A 191 22.47 8.91 9.06
C GLY A 191 22.14 7.42 8.87
N GLN A 192 23.08 6.50 9.08
CA GLN A 192 22.81 5.08 9.00
C GLN A 192 21.92 4.63 10.16
N ALA A 193 20.80 3.96 9.83
CA ALA A 193 19.88 3.47 10.83
C ALA A 193 20.51 2.37 11.72
N VAL A 194 20.39 2.53 13.03
CA VAL A 194 20.91 1.61 14.06
C VAL A 194 19.76 0.88 14.74
N LEU A 195 18.70 1.60 15.10
CA LEU A 195 17.51 1.09 15.76
C LEU A 195 16.26 1.58 15.05
N GLN A 196 15.22 0.78 15.14
CA GLN A 196 13.88 1.19 14.73
C GLN A 196 12.96 1.19 15.95
N VAL A 197 12.28 2.31 16.17
CA VAL A 197 11.38 2.52 17.31
C VAL A 197 9.99 2.85 16.80
N GLU A 198 8.98 2.24 17.38
CA GLU A 198 7.56 2.53 17.14
C GLU A 198 6.92 3.04 18.43
N GLY A 199 6.07 4.09 18.28
CA GLY A 199 5.38 4.70 19.40
C GLY A 199 4.25 3.82 19.93
N GLN A 200 3.82 4.09 21.17
CA GLN A 200 2.63 3.49 21.78
C GLN A 200 1.42 4.40 21.48
N GLY A 201 1.09 4.60 20.23
CA GLY A 201 0.04 5.53 19.84
C GLY A 201 -1.04 4.87 19.00
N HIS A 202 -1.73 5.73 18.26
CA HIS A 202 -2.75 5.29 17.31
C HIS A 202 -2.13 4.52 16.16
N VAL A 203 -2.73 3.38 15.86
CA VAL A 203 -2.40 2.64 14.65
C VAL A 203 -3.09 3.30 13.45
N GLN A 204 -2.44 3.26 12.31
CA GLN A 204 -2.99 3.66 11.02
C GLN A 204 -2.86 2.50 10.04
N LEU A 205 -3.76 2.44 9.09
CA LEU A 205 -3.73 1.44 8.03
C LEU A 205 -3.37 2.10 6.72
N VAL A 206 -2.42 1.52 6.02
CA VAL A 206 -1.97 1.98 4.70
C VAL A 206 -2.39 0.96 3.67
N ALA A 207 -3.26 1.38 2.75
CA ALA A 207 -3.71 0.56 1.63
C ALA A 207 -3.23 1.15 0.31
N THR A 208 -2.81 0.28 -0.61
CA THR A 208 -2.51 0.67 -1.99
C THR A 208 -3.69 0.25 -2.86
N LEU A 209 -4.40 1.23 -3.40
CA LEU A 209 -5.64 1.05 -4.16
C LEU A 209 -5.40 1.31 -5.64
N PRO A 210 -6.08 0.60 -6.56
CA PRO A 210 -6.19 1.05 -7.93
C PRO A 210 -6.77 2.47 -8.00
N ALA A 211 -6.23 3.31 -8.87
CA ALA A 211 -6.67 4.72 -9.00
C ALA A 211 -8.18 4.84 -9.29
N THR A 212 -8.73 3.88 -10.04
CA THR A 212 -10.17 3.80 -10.34
C THR A 212 -11.03 3.55 -9.10
N ALA A 213 -10.54 2.75 -8.15
CA ALA A 213 -11.21 2.52 -6.87
C ALA A 213 -11.05 3.71 -5.92
N GLY A 214 -9.88 4.34 -5.94
CA GLY A 214 -9.60 5.55 -5.15
C GLY A 214 -10.45 6.76 -5.55
N ALA A 215 -10.78 6.90 -6.84
CA ALA A 215 -11.56 8.04 -7.36
C ALA A 215 -12.97 8.14 -6.77
N GLY A 216 -13.52 7.04 -6.27
CA GLY A 216 -14.85 7.01 -5.61
C GLY A 216 -14.84 7.23 -4.11
N LEU A 217 -13.66 7.35 -3.50
CA LEU A 217 -13.51 7.48 -2.05
C LEU A 217 -13.33 8.93 -1.63
N VAL A 218 -14.01 9.33 -0.55
CA VAL A 218 -13.94 10.68 -0.02
C VAL A 218 -13.36 10.63 1.40
N PRO A 219 -12.40 11.51 1.76
CA PRO A 219 -11.92 11.62 3.13
C PRO A 219 -13.08 11.78 4.13
N GLY A 220 -13.00 11.06 5.25
CA GLY A 220 -14.07 10.97 6.25
C GLY A 220 -15.04 9.81 6.07
N GLN A 221 -15.02 9.13 4.93
CA GLN A 221 -15.86 7.97 4.64
C GLN A 221 -15.48 6.78 5.52
N THR A 222 -16.49 6.04 5.99
CA THR A 222 -16.29 4.77 6.72
C THR A 222 -16.09 3.62 5.74
N VAL A 223 -15.10 2.78 6.02
CA VAL A 223 -14.73 1.58 5.28
C VAL A 223 -14.68 0.41 6.26
N HIS A 224 -15.21 -0.73 5.86
CA HIS A 224 -15.15 -1.95 6.66
C HIS A 224 -13.90 -2.76 6.32
N ALA A 225 -13.31 -3.39 7.33
CA ALA A 225 -12.13 -4.22 7.18
C ALA A 225 -12.24 -5.48 8.02
N ARG A 226 -11.43 -6.50 7.68
CA ARG A 226 -11.29 -7.74 8.45
C ARG A 226 -9.81 -8.05 8.64
N VAL A 227 -9.43 -8.48 9.82
CA VAL A 227 -8.08 -9.00 10.09
C VAL A 227 -7.99 -10.40 9.49
N VAL A 228 -6.95 -10.65 8.69
CA VAL A 228 -6.83 -11.92 7.93
C VAL A 228 -6.75 -13.14 8.84
N ASP A 229 -6.16 -13.02 10.04
CA ASP A 229 -5.87 -14.15 10.93
C ASP A 229 -6.60 -14.11 12.29
N ALA A 230 -7.46 -13.13 12.56
CA ALA A 230 -8.02 -12.88 13.91
C ALA A 230 -9.54 -13.01 14.01
N GLY A 231 -10.17 -13.85 13.16
CA GLY A 231 -11.61 -14.07 13.21
C GLY A 231 -12.43 -13.04 12.41
N ASP A 232 -13.72 -13.30 12.28
CA ASP A 232 -14.61 -12.65 11.30
C ASP A 232 -15.19 -11.30 11.74
N ALA A 233 -14.74 -10.72 12.87
CA ALA A 233 -15.30 -9.46 13.36
C ALA A 233 -14.88 -8.29 12.45
N PRO A 234 -15.83 -7.58 11.82
CA PRO A 234 -15.51 -6.43 10.99
C PRO A 234 -15.01 -5.26 11.86
N ILE A 235 -13.98 -4.58 11.39
CA ILE A 235 -13.45 -3.36 11.98
C ILE A 235 -13.91 -2.19 11.12
N GLU A 236 -14.43 -1.15 11.76
CA GLU A 236 -14.77 0.09 11.09
C GLU A 236 -13.59 1.04 11.06
N LEU A 237 -13.23 1.48 9.87
CA LEU A 237 -12.13 2.39 9.61
C LEU A 237 -12.67 3.66 8.99
N ARG A 238 -12.06 4.80 9.32
CA ARG A 238 -12.31 6.07 8.66
C ARG A 238 -11.19 6.35 7.66
N LEU A 239 -11.54 6.70 6.45
CA LEU A 239 -10.57 7.20 5.47
C LEU A 239 -10.09 8.59 5.90
N ARG A 240 -8.82 8.71 6.29
CA ARG A 240 -8.20 9.97 6.72
C ARG A 240 -7.77 10.80 5.51
N SER A 241 -7.09 10.16 4.57
CA SER A 241 -6.60 10.82 3.36
C SER A 241 -6.32 9.83 2.24
N LEU A 242 -6.33 10.37 1.01
CA LEU A 242 -5.85 9.70 -0.19
C LEU A 242 -4.65 10.48 -0.72
N SER A 243 -3.62 9.77 -1.17
CA SER A 243 -2.50 10.42 -1.85
C SER A 243 -2.99 11.08 -3.14
N SER A 244 -2.62 12.33 -3.34
CA SER A 244 -2.87 13.04 -4.61
C SER A 244 -1.92 12.59 -5.72
N ARG A 245 -0.87 11.84 -5.38
CA ARG A 245 0.12 11.30 -6.31
C ARG A 245 -0.21 9.86 -6.64
N LEU A 246 -0.17 9.52 -7.92
CA LEU A 246 -0.23 8.15 -8.39
C LEU A 246 1.13 7.47 -8.22
N ASP A 247 1.15 6.35 -7.53
CA ASP A 247 2.31 5.47 -7.51
C ASP A 247 2.26 4.57 -8.76
N ASN A 248 3.37 4.52 -9.50
CA ASN A 248 3.49 3.78 -10.76
C ASN A 248 2.37 4.07 -11.78
N ALA A 249 1.83 5.30 -11.77
CA ALA A 249 0.76 5.79 -12.65
C ALA A 249 -0.59 5.06 -12.55
N THR A 250 -0.76 4.09 -11.68
CA THR A 250 -1.96 3.22 -11.61
C THR A 250 -2.56 3.08 -10.22
N THR A 251 -1.82 3.39 -9.16
CA THR A 251 -2.27 3.19 -7.79
C THR A 251 -2.20 4.46 -6.95
N VAL A 252 -3.05 4.56 -5.94
CA VAL A 252 -3.07 5.61 -4.93
C VAL A 252 -2.93 4.99 -3.55
N GLN A 253 -2.26 5.68 -2.63
CA GLN A 253 -2.22 5.27 -1.23
C GLN A 253 -3.39 5.89 -0.48
N ALA A 254 -4.10 5.05 0.26
CA ALA A 254 -5.13 5.43 1.20
C ALA A 254 -4.62 5.25 2.63
N LEU A 255 -4.81 6.26 3.44
CA LEU A 255 -4.52 6.26 4.86
C LEU A 255 -5.83 6.18 5.63
N LEU A 256 -5.98 5.14 6.45
CA LEU A 256 -7.18 4.89 7.23
C LEU A 256 -6.83 4.82 8.72
N GLU A 257 -7.79 5.16 9.56
CA GLU A 257 -7.69 5.09 11.02
C GLU A 257 -8.87 4.30 11.60
N PRO A 258 -8.68 3.49 12.65
CA PRO A 258 -9.78 2.83 13.34
C PRO A 258 -10.72 3.87 13.99
N LEU A 259 -12.05 3.70 13.86
CA LEU A 259 -13.04 4.55 14.50
C LEU A 259 -13.12 4.31 16.01
N ALA A 260 -12.83 3.11 16.46
CA ALA A 260 -12.77 2.74 17.86
C ALA A 260 -11.39 2.16 18.20
N ALA A 261 -11.03 2.17 19.48
CA ALA A 261 -9.82 1.50 19.94
C ALA A 261 -9.87 0.03 19.51
N ALA A 262 -8.92 -0.38 18.69
CA ALA A 262 -8.79 -1.74 18.18
C ALA A 262 -7.54 -2.41 18.80
N PRO A 263 -7.59 -2.86 20.05
CA PRO A 263 -6.43 -3.41 20.77
C PRO A 263 -5.90 -4.70 20.15
N SER A 264 -6.67 -5.31 19.25
CA SER A 264 -6.27 -6.51 18.51
C SER A 264 -5.36 -6.21 17.32
N LEU A 265 -5.27 -4.95 16.85
CA LEU A 265 -4.42 -4.58 15.71
C LEU A 265 -2.99 -4.31 16.18
N ARG A 266 -2.05 -5.03 15.59
CA ARG A 266 -0.61 -4.85 15.82
C ARG A 266 0.06 -4.29 14.57
N SER A 267 1.10 -3.50 14.77
CA SER A 267 1.96 -3.09 13.64
C SER A 267 2.48 -4.33 12.91
N GLY A 268 2.34 -4.34 11.59
CA GLY A 268 2.67 -5.48 10.74
C GLY A 268 1.49 -6.38 10.38
N ASP A 269 0.33 -6.26 11.04
CA ASP A 269 -0.85 -7.04 10.67
C ASP A 269 -1.35 -6.66 9.27
N SER A 270 -1.82 -7.67 8.54
CA SER A 270 -2.52 -7.48 7.27
C SER A 270 -4.02 -7.52 7.49
N VAL A 271 -4.71 -6.52 6.94
CA VAL A 271 -6.14 -6.35 7.06
C VAL A 271 -6.75 -6.27 5.67
N MET A 272 -7.86 -6.95 5.43
CA MET A 272 -8.56 -6.91 4.16
C MET A 272 -9.65 -5.83 4.22
N LEU A 273 -9.48 -4.76 3.46
CA LEU A 273 -10.48 -3.71 3.28
C LEU A 273 -11.57 -4.18 2.34
N THR A 274 -12.81 -3.88 2.68
CA THR A 274 -13.97 -4.07 1.82
C THR A 274 -14.43 -2.69 1.34
N LEU A 275 -14.06 -2.35 0.11
CA LEU A 275 -14.43 -1.07 -0.48
C LEU A 275 -15.81 -1.16 -1.11
N PRO A 276 -16.64 -0.11 -1.01
CA PRO A 276 -17.87 -0.04 -1.78
C PRO A 276 -17.55 -0.13 -3.27
N PRO A 277 -18.41 -0.74 -4.08
CA PRO A 277 -18.22 -0.72 -5.52
C PRO A 277 -18.07 0.74 -5.99
N ALA A 278 -17.14 0.98 -6.91
CA ALA A 278 -16.93 2.34 -7.43
C ALA A 278 -18.27 2.93 -7.88
N ALA A 279 -18.65 4.08 -7.33
CA ALA A 279 -19.87 4.77 -7.70
C ALA A 279 -19.86 4.99 -9.21
N ALA A 280 -20.87 4.46 -9.90
CA ALA A 280 -21.04 4.40 -11.36
C ALA A 280 -20.32 3.25 -12.07
N SER A 281 -20.48 2.01 -11.60
CA SER A 281 -20.44 0.91 -12.55
C SER A 281 -21.70 1.00 -13.41
N SER A 282 -21.57 1.59 -14.61
CA SER A 282 -22.63 1.62 -15.58
C SER A 282 -23.17 0.20 -15.78
N PRO A 283 -24.51 0.03 -15.96
CA PRO A 283 -25.09 -1.26 -16.11
C PRO A 283 -24.36 -2.09 -17.18
N SER A 284 -23.84 -3.24 -16.80
CA SER A 284 -22.96 -4.05 -17.64
C SER A 284 -23.32 -5.52 -17.58
N VAL A 285 -22.96 -6.26 -18.62
CA VAL A 285 -23.06 -7.72 -18.70
C VAL A 285 -21.71 -8.34 -18.98
N PRO A 286 -21.46 -9.61 -18.62
CA PRO A 286 -20.26 -10.31 -19.03
C PRO A 286 -20.13 -10.36 -20.55
N LEU A 287 -18.93 -10.30 -21.09
CA LEU A 287 -18.68 -10.45 -22.54
C LEU A 287 -19.21 -11.80 -23.06
N SER A 288 -19.20 -12.84 -22.23
CA SER A 288 -19.78 -14.16 -22.55
C SER A 288 -21.31 -14.16 -22.75
N ALA A 289 -22.00 -13.12 -22.29
CA ALA A 289 -23.46 -12.96 -22.48
C ALA A 289 -23.81 -12.33 -23.82
N VAL A 290 -22.83 -11.81 -24.55
CA VAL A 290 -23.03 -10.98 -25.72
C VAL A 290 -22.74 -11.76 -26.99
N LEU A 291 -23.69 -11.77 -27.93
CA LEU A 291 -23.52 -12.26 -29.28
C LEU A 291 -23.20 -11.09 -30.22
N PRO A 292 -22.01 -10.98 -30.77
CA PRO A 292 -21.65 -9.90 -31.67
C PRO A 292 -22.46 -9.95 -32.95
N ARG A 293 -22.91 -8.82 -33.44
CA ARG A 293 -23.51 -8.64 -34.76
C ARG A 293 -22.49 -7.99 -35.70
N LEU A 294 -22.80 -7.98 -36.99
CA LEU A 294 -21.95 -7.40 -38.05
C LEU A 294 -21.54 -5.94 -37.79
N ASN A 295 -22.34 -5.21 -37.02
CA ASN A 295 -22.02 -3.85 -36.61
C ASN A 295 -21.39 -3.86 -35.22
N ARG A 296 -20.17 -3.31 -35.05
CA ARG A 296 -19.38 -3.32 -33.80
C ARG A 296 -20.04 -2.64 -32.61
N GLN A 297 -21.05 -1.80 -32.83
CA GLN A 297 -21.76 -1.08 -31.76
C GLN A 297 -23.04 -1.77 -31.32
N GLN A 298 -23.47 -2.82 -32.02
CA GLN A 298 -24.69 -3.55 -31.71
C GLN A 298 -24.41 -5.04 -31.52
N ALA A 299 -25.09 -5.60 -30.53
CA ALA A 299 -25.01 -7.01 -30.23
C ALA A 299 -26.39 -7.54 -29.83
N SER A 300 -26.51 -8.83 -29.71
CA SER A 300 -27.68 -9.49 -29.14
C SER A 300 -27.35 -10.10 -27.78
N VAL A 301 -28.33 -10.10 -26.90
CA VAL A 301 -28.31 -10.82 -25.63
C VAL A 301 -29.57 -11.64 -25.49
N PHE A 302 -29.51 -12.74 -24.74
CA PHE A 302 -30.70 -13.52 -24.41
C PHE A 302 -31.23 -13.10 -23.04
N VAL A 303 -32.48 -12.62 -23.01
CA VAL A 303 -33.19 -12.25 -21.79
C VAL A 303 -34.11 -13.42 -21.39
N TYR A 304 -33.98 -13.87 -20.17
CA TYR A 304 -34.81 -14.93 -19.61
C TYR A 304 -36.18 -14.40 -19.20
N GLN A 305 -37.24 -15.10 -19.61
CA GLN A 305 -38.62 -14.82 -19.23
C GLN A 305 -39.13 -15.85 -18.22
N PRO A 306 -39.32 -15.47 -16.95
CA PRO A 306 -39.79 -16.43 -15.94
C PRO A 306 -41.16 -17.05 -16.23
N ALA A 307 -42.08 -16.29 -16.87
CA ALA A 307 -43.42 -16.74 -17.16
C ALA A 307 -43.48 -17.90 -18.17
N THR A 308 -42.63 -17.87 -19.19
CA THR A 308 -42.58 -18.88 -20.26
C THR A 308 -41.42 -19.86 -20.09
N ARG A 309 -40.51 -19.62 -19.13
CA ARG A 309 -39.24 -20.33 -18.95
C ARG A 309 -38.39 -20.42 -20.22
N ALA A 310 -38.50 -19.40 -21.08
CA ALA A 310 -37.82 -19.33 -22.34
C ALA A 310 -36.92 -18.08 -22.41
N VAL A 311 -35.99 -18.07 -23.36
CA VAL A 311 -35.12 -16.93 -23.63
C VAL A 311 -35.56 -16.18 -24.87
N ILE A 312 -35.49 -14.85 -24.83
CA ILE A 312 -35.77 -13.98 -25.97
C ILE A 312 -34.51 -13.25 -26.34
N GLU A 313 -34.15 -13.33 -27.64
CA GLU A 313 -33.06 -12.56 -28.20
C GLU A 313 -33.46 -11.08 -28.28
N ARG A 314 -32.61 -10.20 -27.75
CA ARG A 314 -32.82 -8.77 -27.75
C ARG A 314 -31.57 -8.04 -28.22
N ALA A 315 -31.77 -7.11 -29.16
CA ALA A 315 -30.69 -6.24 -29.60
C ALA A 315 -30.36 -5.19 -28.52
N VAL A 316 -29.06 -4.96 -28.32
CA VAL A 316 -28.52 -4.02 -27.33
C VAL A 316 -27.45 -3.15 -27.97
N ASP A 317 -27.33 -1.92 -27.49
CA ASP A 317 -26.23 -1.01 -27.85
C ASP A 317 -25.14 -1.15 -26.83
N LEU A 318 -23.91 -1.42 -27.32
CA LEU A 318 -22.74 -1.61 -26.50
C LEU A 318 -22.04 -0.28 -26.20
N GLY A 319 -21.56 -0.14 -24.98
CA GLY A 319 -20.66 0.94 -24.53
C GLY A 319 -19.22 0.45 -24.39
N THR A 320 -18.55 0.98 -23.38
CA THR A 320 -17.14 0.68 -23.09
C THR A 320 -17.00 -0.73 -22.53
N ILE A 321 -15.93 -1.44 -22.92
CA ILE A 321 -15.54 -2.72 -22.35
C ILE A 321 -14.54 -2.45 -21.22
N VAL A 322 -14.84 -2.98 -20.04
CA VAL A 322 -13.97 -2.89 -18.84
C VAL A 322 -13.72 -4.29 -18.31
N GLY A 323 -12.49 -4.78 -18.45
CA GLY A 323 -12.14 -6.15 -18.09
C GLY A 323 -12.95 -7.18 -18.89
N GLU A 324 -13.67 -8.07 -18.21
CA GLU A 324 -14.52 -9.12 -18.81
C GLU A 324 -15.99 -8.68 -18.97
N ARG A 325 -16.30 -7.40 -18.80
CA ARG A 325 -17.65 -6.87 -18.86
C ARG A 325 -17.79 -5.79 -19.90
N VAL A 326 -18.98 -5.70 -20.49
CA VAL A 326 -19.33 -4.64 -21.46
C VAL A 326 -20.53 -3.85 -20.94
N GLN A 327 -20.41 -2.54 -20.98
CA GLN A 327 -21.50 -1.63 -20.66
C GLN A 327 -22.62 -1.75 -21.70
N ILE A 328 -23.86 -1.77 -21.24
CA ILE A 328 -25.05 -1.70 -22.11
C ILE A 328 -25.65 -0.31 -22.00
N LEU A 329 -25.65 0.40 -23.11
CA LEU A 329 -26.20 1.75 -23.19
C LEU A 329 -27.72 1.76 -23.35
N ARG A 330 -28.26 0.80 -24.15
CA ARG A 330 -29.69 0.65 -24.43
C ARG A 330 -30.04 -0.81 -24.70
N GLY A 331 -31.34 -1.15 -24.50
CA GLY A 331 -31.89 -2.45 -24.85
C GLY A 331 -32.23 -3.35 -23.67
N LEU A 332 -31.72 -3.05 -22.47
CA LEU A 332 -32.05 -3.81 -21.25
C LEU A 332 -32.61 -2.89 -20.17
N ARG A 333 -33.44 -3.45 -19.28
CA ARG A 333 -33.96 -2.79 -18.08
C ARG A 333 -33.27 -3.35 -16.84
N THR A 334 -32.97 -2.50 -15.89
CA THR A 334 -32.39 -2.93 -14.60
C THR A 334 -33.29 -3.99 -13.94
N GLY A 335 -32.68 -5.09 -13.48
CA GLY A 335 -33.38 -6.21 -12.86
C GLY A 335 -33.73 -7.35 -13.82
N GLU A 336 -33.64 -7.17 -15.14
CA GLU A 336 -33.83 -8.28 -16.11
C GLU A 336 -32.72 -9.33 -15.94
N GLN A 337 -33.08 -10.60 -16.16
CA GLN A 337 -32.14 -11.71 -16.11
C GLN A 337 -31.61 -12.02 -17.50
N VAL A 338 -30.31 -11.95 -17.67
CA VAL A 338 -29.60 -12.19 -18.94
C VAL A 338 -28.84 -13.50 -18.83
N VAL A 339 -28.82 -14.28 -19.90
CA VAL A 339 -28.00 -15.49 -19.95
C VAL A 339 -26.53 -15.08 -20.03
N SER A 340 -25.72 -15.51 -19.03
CA SER A 340 -24.28 -15.19 -18.94
C SER A 340 -23.37 -16.29 -19.46
N ALA A 341 -23.89 -17.52 -19.66
CA ALA A 341 -23.12 -18.62 -20.24
C ALA A 341 -23.99 -19.51 -21.12
N GLY A 342 -23.43 -20.00 -22.22
CA GLY A 342 -24.12 -20.88 -23.17
C GLY A 342 -24.84 -20.16 -24.30
N VAL A 343 -24.70 -18.85 -24.44
CA VAL A 343 -25.43 -18.00 -25.41
C VAL A 343 -25.28 -18.44 -26.88
N GLY A 344 -24.09 -18.91 -27.29
CA GLY A 344 -23.82 -19.31 -28.67
C GLY A 344 -24.62 -20.55 -29.17
N PHE A 345 -25.32 -21.24 -28.28
CA PHE A 345 -26.10 -22.44 -28.58
C PHE A 345 -27.57 -22.23 -28.37
N LEU A 346 -28.03 -21.00 -28.11
CA LEU A 346 -29.43 -20.70 -27.87
C LEU A 346 -30.11 -20.15 -29.13
N VAL A 347 -31.39 -20.46 -29.24
CA VAL A 347 -32.25 -19.90 -30.30
C VAL A 347 -33.38 -19.11 -29.64
N ASN A 348 -33.83 -18.07 -30.36
CA ASN A 348 -34.90 -17.22 -29.85
C ASN A 348 -36.16 -18.01 -29.56
N GLY A 349 -36.74 -17.84 -28.36
CA GLY A 349 -37.93 -18.59 -27.89
C GLY A 349 -37.61 -19.95 -27.28
N GLN A 350 -36.35 -20.36 -27.20
CA GLN A 350 -35.98 -21.67 -26.67
C GLN A 350 -36.27 -21.83 -25.17
N PRO A 351 -36.93 -22.94 -24.74
CA PRO A 351 -37.10 -23.22 -23.32
C PRO A 351 -35.76 -23.55 -22.66
N VAL A 352 -35.52 -22.98 -21.47
CA VAL A 352 -34.26 -23.13 -20.73
C VAL A 352 -34.52 -23.38 -19.23
N THR A 353 -33.59 -24.04 -18.57
CA THR A 353 -33.61 -24.24 -17.11
C THR A 353 -32.47 -23.44 -16.48
N PRO A 354 -32.76 -22.54 -15.52
CA PRO A 354 -31.72 -21.82 -14.78
C PRO A 354 -30.82 -22.78 -14.02
N LEU A 355 -29.50 -22.66 -14.20
CA LEU A 355 -28.52 -23.34 -13.37
C LEU A 355 -28.56 -22.72 -11.98
N GLN A 356 -28.98 -23.51 -10.98
CA GLN A 356 -28.75 -23.15 -9.59
C GLN A 356 -27.26 -23.41 -9.28
N ALA A 357 -26.57 -22.40 -8.81
CA ALA A 357 -25.19 -22.55 -8.33
C ALA A 357 -25.20 -23.44 -7.08
N GLN A 358 -25.00 -24.72 -7.26
CA GLN A 358 -24.70 -25.64 -6.15
C GLN A 358 -23.22 -25.43 -5.80
N THR A 359 -22.95 -24.74 -4.71
CA THR A 359 -21.62 -24.68 -4.13
C THR A 359 -21.32 -26.05 -3.53
N GLN A 360 -20.47 -26.85 -4.16
CA GLN A 360 -20.06 -28.19 -3.68
C GLN A 360 -19.34 -28.19 -2.32
N LEU A 361 -19.17 -27.04 -1.69
CA LEU A 361 -18.51 -26.87 -0.39
C LEU A 361 -19.45 -26.96 0.81
N SER A 362 -20.76 -27.13 0.60
CA SER A 362 -21.73 -27.32 1.69
C SER A 362 -22.13 -28.80 1.93
N GLY A 363 -21.32 -29.73 1.47
CA GLY A 363 -21.43 -31.14 1.82
C GLY A 363 -21.05 -31.36 3.29
N GLY A 364 -21.94 -30.97 4.19
CA GLY A 364 -21.82 -31.23 5.61
C GLY A 364 -21.70 -32.73 5.89
N ARG A 365 -20.67 -33.10 6.59
CA ARG A 365 -20.65 -34.30 7.41
C ARG A 365 -21.79 -34.19 8.43
N THR A 366 -22.77 -35.04 8.29
CA THR A 366 -23.63 -35.47 9.40
C THR A 366 -23.03 -36.73 10.00
N PRO A 367 -23.14 -36.93 11.32
CA PRO A 367 -22.42 -37.90 12.12
C PRO A 367 -22.78 -39.34 11.82
#